data_57e83c419ff93f4493f6ed2b47603bcb
#
_entry.id   57e83c419ff93f4493f6ed2b47603bcb
#
_cell.length_a   1.000
_cell.length_b   1.000
_cell.length_c   1.000
_cell.angle_alpha   90.00
_cell.angle_beta   90.00
_cell.angle_gamma   90.00
#
_symmetry.space_group_name_H-M   'P 1'
#
loop_
_entity.id
_entity.type
_entity.pdbx_description
1 polymer ?
#
loop_
_entity_poly.entity_id
_entity_poly.type
_entity_poly.pdbx_seq_one_letter_code
_entity_poly.pdbx_strand_id
1 'polypeptide(L)'
;IEILKSRLVLGSAIDHLNLDIRVSGTEDNFWNRLVAKHEYDSEYSSQSVLFKDNQKSFDIRQFDIPQYFQDKNLILKFAQGKYSLTDEETEQVVFSAPLNQVSQLQSEFGLWKVAIFSQDSFNAAYNIRKQSLPAAMKSLTANYSVAEKGKLTGVLGLNYQGSDKQHITQVL
;
A
#
# COMPACT_ATOMS: atom_id res chain seq x y z
N ILE A 1 14.33 12.80 19.60
CA ILE A 1 13.26 11.75 19.52
C ILE A 1 12.00 12.34 18.92
N GLU A 2 11.55 13.50 19.36
CA GLU A 2 10.37 14.15 18.82
C GLU A 2 10.52 14.57 17.34
N ILE A 3 11.73 14.95 16.92
CA ILE A 3 12.03 15.29 15.53
C ILE A 3 11.75 14.11 14.60
N LEU A 4 12.16 12.89 14.97
CA LEU A 4 11.91 11.68 14.18
C LEU A 4 10.43 11.28 14.14
N LYS A 5 9.63 11.72 15.11
CA LYS A 5 8.18 11.55 15.13
C LYS A 5 7.43 12.75 14.56
N SER A 6 8.16 13.77 14.11
CA SER A 6 7.52 14.96 13.59
C SER A 6 6.68 14.63 12.35
N ARG A 7 5.56 15.34 12.21
CA ARG A 7 4.66 15.18 11.08
C ARG A 7 5.35 15.37 9.73
N LEU A 8 6.32 16.27 9.68
CA LEU A 8 7.11 16.56 8.47
C LEU A 8 7.95 15.36 8.05
N VAL A 9 8.68 14.75 8.99
CA VAL A 9 9.57 13.61 8.70
C VAL A 9 8.77 12.37 8.32
N LEU A 10 7.74 12.04 9.08
CA LEU A 10 6.88 10.89 8.78
C LEU A 10 6.10 11.08 7.48
N GLY A 11 5.56 12.27 7.23
CA GLY A 11 4.86 12.59 6.00
C GLY A 11 5.76 12.47 4.78
N SER A 12 6.98 12.98 4.86
CA SER A 12 7.98 12.86 3.79
C SER A 12 8.35 11.40 3.51
N ALA A 13 8.51 10.58 4.54
CA ALA A 13 8.80 9.14 4.37
C ALA A 13 7.62 8.40 3.71
N ILE A 14 6.38 8.69 4.12
CA ILE A 14 5.18 8.11 3.56
C ILE A 14 5.09 8.43 2.06
N ASP A 15 5.21 9.69 1.70
CA ASP A 15 5.13 10.12 0.30
C ASP A 15 6.28 9.55 -0.55
N HIS A 16 7.50 9.58 -0.01
CA HIS A 16 8.68 9.12 -0.75
C HIS A 16 8.69 7.62 -1.00
N LEU A 17 8.17 6.83 -0.06
CA LEU A 17 8.19 5.35 -0.13
C LEU A 17 6.82 4.73 -0.45
N ASN A 18 5.82 5.53 -0.77
CA ASN A 18 4.45 5.06 -1.05
C ASN A 18 3.84 4.22 0.09
N LEU A 19 4.17 4.56 1.34
CA LEU A 19 3.73 3.81 2.52
C LEU A 19 2.24 3.97 2.83
N ASP A 20 1.54 4.81 2.11
CA ASP A 20 0.09 5.03 2.17
C ASP A 20 -0.71 4.04 1.32
N ILE A 21 -0.05 3.24 0.47
CA ILE A 21 -0.70 2.20 -0.34
C ILE A 21 -0.68 0.88 0.42
N ARG A 22 -1.85 0.27 0.61
CA ARG A 22 -2.02 -1.03 1.26
C ARG A 22 -2.69 -2.00 0.31
N VAL A 23 -2.10 -3.18 0.13
CA VAL A 23 -2.65 -4.27 -0.66
C VAL A 23 -2.75 -5.51 0.22
N SER A 24 -3.85 -6.24 0.13
CA SER A 24 -4.06 -7.50 0.82
C SER A 24 -4.93 -8.44 0.01
N GLY A 25 -4.97 -9.72 0.37
CA GLY A 25 -5.90 -10.67 -0.25
C GLY A 25 -7.36 -10.36 0.10
N THR A 26 -8.28 -10.69 -0.80
CA THR A 26 -9.72 -10.53 -0.57
C THR A 26 -10.28 -11.55 0.45
N GLU A 27 -9.56 -12.65 0.68
CA GLU A 27 -9.98 -13.73 1.57
C GLU A 27 -9.28 -13.69 2.93
N ASP A 28 -8.81 -12.54 3.38
CA ASP A 28 -8.12 -12.35 4.67
C ASP A 28 -9.05 -12.51 5.88
N ASN A 29 -9.91 -13.53 5.88
CA ASN A 29 -10.60 -14.00 7.07
C ASN A 29 -9.60 -14.74 7.98
N PHE A 30 -9.70 -14.51 9.29
CA PHE A 30 -8.89 -15.17 10.32
C PHE A 30 -8.71 -16.69 10.13
N TRP A 31 -9.76 -17.39 9.66
CA TRP A 31 -9.73 -18.82 9.40
C TRP A 31 -8.94 -19.19 8.13
N ASN A 32 -8.98 -18.37 7.09
CA ASN A 32 -8.21 -18.59 5.87
C ASN A 32 -6.71 -18.32 6.10
N ARG A 33 -6.36 -17.41 6.99
CA ARG A 33 -4.97 -17.19 7.45
C ARG A 33 -4.39 -18.42 8.16
N LEU A 34 -5.23 -19.18 8.88
CA LEU A 34 -4.80 -20.39 9.60
C LEU A 34 -4.69 -21.62 8.69
N VAL A 35 -5.48 -21.71 7.64
CA VAL A 35 -5.61 -22.89 6.78
C VAL A 35 -4.86 -22.74 5.45
N ALA A 36 -4.86 -21.57 4.86
CA ALA A 36 -4.15 -21.29 3.60
C ALA A 36 -2.84 -20.55 3.89
N LYS A 37 -1.72 -21.21 3.62
CA LYS A 37 -0.39 -20.56 3.57
C LYS A 37 -0.30 -19.64 2.32
N HIS A 38 -1.15 -18.61 2.24
CA HIS A 38 -0.97 -17.54 1.29
C HIS A 38 0.03 -16.55 1.89
N GLU A 39 1.26 -16.59 1.40
CA GLU A 39 2.26 -15.60 1.72
C GLU A 39 2.07 -14.43 0.75
N TYR A 40 1.52 -13.34 1.26
CA TYR A 40 1.52 -12.05 0.59
C TYR A 40 2.74 -11.27 1.05
N ASP A 41 3.44 -10.65 0.12
CA ASP A 41 4.58 -9.79 0.42
C ASP A 41 4.47 -8.48 -0.38
N SER A 42 4.83 -7.37 0.26
CA SER A 42 4.83 -6.05 -0.35
C SER A 42 6.18 -5.39 -0.17
N GLU A 43 6.84 -5.08 -1.27
CA GLU A 43 8.11 -4.34 -1.29
C GLU A 43 7.83 -2.87 -1.66
N TYR A 44 8.12 -1.97 -0.72
CA TYR A 44 7.92 -0.53 -0.88
C TYR A 44 9.21 0.15 -1.33
N SER A 45 9.10 1.06 -2.28
CA SER A 45 10.20 1.87 -2.76
C SER A 45 9.74 3.25 -3.20
N SER A 46 10.69 4.14 -3.50
CA SER A 46 10.38 5.47 -4.06
C SER A 46 9.81 5.42 -5.47
N GLN A 47 9.91 4.29 -6.16
CA GLN A 47 9.45 4.13 -7.54
C GLN A 47 8.12 3.37 -7.62
N SER A 48 7.86 2.46 -6.68
CA SER A 48 6.68 1.58 -6.76
C SER A 48 6.44 0.79 -5.48
N VAL A 49 5.28 0.15 -5.44
CA VAL A 49 4.94 -0.91 -4.49
C VAL A 49 4.81 -2.21 -5.27
N LEU A 50 5.77 -3.11 -5.08
CA LEU A 50 5.75 -4.45 -5.68
C LEU A 50 5.01 -5.40 -4.74
N PHE A 51 3.91 -5.96 -5.21
CA PHE A 51 3.12 -6.95 -4.48
C PHE A 51 3.33 -8.34 -5.06
N LYS A 52 3.54 -9.31 -4.19
CA LYS A 52 3.76 -10.71 -4.54
C LYS A 52 2.74 -11.61 -3.85
N ASP A 53 2.15 -12.51 -4.60
CA ASP A 53 1.23 -13.54 -4.15
C ASP A 53 1.63 -14.86 -4.80
N ASN A 54 2.40 -15.68 -4.09
CA ASN A 54 2.98 -16.92 -4.62
C ASN A 54 3.73 -16.68 -5.94
N GLN A 55 3.15 -17.17 -7.06
CA GLN A 55 3.74 -17.02 -8.39
C GLN A 55 3.28 -15.76 -9.13
N LYS A 56 2.34 -14.99 -8.56
CA LYS A 56 1.77 -13.79 -9.16
C LYS A 56 2.43 -12.56 -8.56
N SER A 57 2.74 -11.59 -9.41
CA SER A 57 3.26 -10.32 -8.94
C SER A 57 2.77 -9.17 -9.82
N PHE A 58 2.61 -8.02 -9.21
CA PHE A 58 2.34 -6.78 -9.92
C PHE A 58 2.99 -5.60 -9.20
N ASP A 59 3.26 -4.57 -9.96
CA ASP A 59 4.00 -3.41 -9.53
C ASP A 59 3.14 -2.16 -9.68
N ILE A 60 2.79 -1.53 -8.56
CA ILE A 60 2.02 -0.29 -8.53
C ILE A 60 3.00 0.87 -8.62
N ARG A 61 3.14 1.45 -9.80
CA ARG A 61 4.06 2.57 -10.06
C ARG A 61 3.43 3.93 -9.82
N GLN A 62 2.11 4.02 -9.92
CA GLN A 62 1.37 5.22 -9.60
C GLN A 62 -0.03 4.85 -9.12
N PHE A 63 -0.49 5.51 -8.06
CA PHE A 63 -1.81 5.30 -7.51
C PHE A 63 -2.36 6.60 -6.91
N ASP A 64 -2.63 7.56 -7.80
CA ASP A 64 -3.26 8.82 -7.44
C ASP A 64 -4.76 8.69 -7.68
N ILE A 65 -5.52 8.76 -6.61
CA ILE A 65 -6.97 8.59 -6.61
C ILE A 65 -7.66 9.82 -6.00
N PRO A 66 -8.91 10.11 -6.37
CA PRO A 66 -9.65 11.20 -5.78
C PRO A 66 -9.76 11.07 -4.25
N GLN A 67 -9.74 12.21 -3.56
CA GLN A 67 -9.78 12.26 -2.10
C GLN A 67 -11.01 11.52 -1.51
N TYR A 68 -12.13 11.50 -2.22
CA TYR A 68 -13.33 10.78 -1.83
C TYR A 68 -13.10 9.28 -1.60
N PHE A 69 -12.15 8.68 -2.33
CA PHE A 69 -11.83 7.25 -2.23
C PHE A 69 -10.66 6.95 -1.29
N GLN A 70 -10.00 7.97 -0.74
CA GLN A 70 -8.97 7.75 0.28
C GLN A 70 -9.59 7.14 1.54
N ASP A 71 -8.86 6.26 2.18
CA ASP A 71 -9.27 5.47 3.34
C ASP A 71 -10.41 4.46 3.08
N LYS A 72 -10.97 4.42 1.86
CA LYS A 72 -11.93 3.40 1.46
C LYS A 72 -11.23 2.15 0.94
N ASN A 73 -11.87 1.02 1.12
CA ASN A 73 -11.42 -0.24 0.55
C ASN A 73 -11.91 -0.36 -0.90
N LEU A 74 -10.97 -0.56 -1.81
CA LEU A 74 -11.26 -0.83 -3.21
C LEU A 74 -10.87 -2.27 -3.54
N ILE A 75 -11.63 -2.91 -4.41
CA ILE A 75 -11.30 -4.23 -4.94
C ILE A 75 -10.56 -4.05 -6.26
N LEU A 76 -9.29 -4.46 -6.30
CA LEU A 76 -8.46 -4.49 -7.49
C LEU A 76 -8.61 -5.84 -8.17
N LYS A 77 -9.26 -5.88 -9.33
CA LYS A 77 -9.46 -7.10 -10.14
C LYS A 77 -8.58 -7.07 -11.38
N PHE A 78 -7.91 -8.17 -11.62
CA PHE A 78 -7.14 -8.43 -12.84
C PHE A 78 -7.88 -9.41 -13.74
N ALA A 79 -8.04 -9.08 -15.00
CA ALA A 79 -8.58 -9.97 -16.01
C ALA A 79 -8.14 -9.56 -17.42
N GLN A 80 -7.74 -10.50 -18.25
CA GLN A 80 -7.46 -10.29 -19.68
C GLN A 80 -6.49 -9.12 -19.99
N GLY A 81 -5.42 -8.96 -19.22
CA GLY A 81 -4.44 -7.90 -19.39
C GLY A 81 -4.91 -6.49 -18.99
N LYS A 82 -6.02 -6.42 -18.28
CA LYS A 82 -6.60 -5.19 -17.72
C LYS A 82 -6.78 -5.34 -16.22
N TYR A 83 -6.99 -4.21 -15.56
CA TYR A 83 -7.42 -4.18 -14.17
C TYR A 83 -8.59 -3.21 -13.99
N SER A 84 -9.36 -3.44 -12.94
CA SER A 84 -10.43 -2.56 -12.52
C SER A 84 -10.38 -2.32 -11.02
N LEU A 85 -10.81 -1.15 -10.61
CA LEU A 85 -11.04 -0.78 -9.21
C LEU A 85 -12.54 -0.69 -8.98
N THR A 86 -13.03 -1.44 -8.01
CA THR A 86 -14.44 -1.46 -7.60
C THR A 86 -14.54 -0.93 -6.19
N ASP A 87 -15.43 0.01 -5.95
CA ASP A 87 -15.76 0.46 -4.59
C ASP A 87 -16.48 -0.68 -3.86
N GLU A 88 -15.90 -1.15 -2.75
CA GLU A 88 -16.45 -2.27 -1.98
C GLU A 88 -17.85 -1.97 -1.41
N GLU A 89 -18.12 -0.72 -1.03
CA GLU A 89 -19.39 -0.33 -0.43
C GLU A 89 -20.54 -0.27 -1.45
N THR A 90 -20.26 0.23 -2.65
CA THR A 90 -21.27 0.42 -3.70
C THR A 90 -21.27 -0.68 -4.75
N GLU A 91 -20.27 -1.55 -4.74
CA GLU A 91 -20.03 -2.61 -5.72
C GLU A 91 -19.91 -2.09 -7.17
N GLN A 92 -19.63 -0.79 -7.35
CA GLN A 92 -19.47 -0.16 -8.65
C GLN A 92 -18.01 -0.08 -9.07
N VAL A 93 -17.75 -0.35 -10.36
CA VAL A 93 -16.44 -0.10 -10.96
C VAL A 93 -16.24 1.40 -11.08
N VAL A 94 -15.21 1.92 -10.41
CA VAL A 94 -14.89 3.35 -10.36
C VAL A 94 -13.73 3.73 -11.27
N PHE A 95 -12.90 2.75 -11.65
CA PHE A 95 -11.79 2.92 -12.59
C PHE A 95 -11.47 1.61 -13.29
N SER A 96 -11.07 1.67 -14.55
CA SER A 96 -10.59 0.50 -15.30
C SER A 96 -9.55 0.93 -16.34
N ALA A 97 -8.50 0.14 -16.50
CA ALA A 97 -7.43 0.45 -17.44
C ALA A 97 -6.66 -0.80 -17.86
N PRO A 98 -5.92 -0.74 -18.99
CA PRO A 98 -4.96 -1.78 -19.35
C PRO A 98 -3.77 -1.80 -18.39
N LEU A 99 -3.16 -2.98 -18.22
CA LEU A 99 -1.86 -3.14 -17.57
C LEU A 99 -0.73 -2.50 -18.38
N ASN A 100 0.39 -2.26 -17.72
CA ASN A 100 1.67 -1.86 -18.31
C ASN A 100 1.66 -0.48 -18.97
N GLN A 101 0.78 0.38 -18.54
CA GLN A 101 0.74 1.79 -18.96
C GLN A 101 0.20 2.70 -17.86
N VAL A 102 0.50 3.99 -17.97
CA VAL A 102 -0.12 5.02 -17.15
C VAL A 102 -1.48 5.38 -17.74
N SER A 103 -2.53 5.33 -16.93
CA SER A 103 -3.88 5.67 -17.36
C SER A 103 -4.46 6.78 -16.48
N GLN A 104 -5.19 7.69 -17.11
CA GLN A 104 -5.84 8.82 -16.45
C GLN A 104 -7.34 8.83 -16.76
N LEU A 105 -8.14 9.21 -15.79
CA LEU A 105 -9.58 9.40 -15.93
C LEU A 105 -10.01 10.59 -15.08
N GLN A 106 -10.69 11.56 -15.68
CA GLN A 106 -11.39 12.60 -14.94
C GLN A 106 -12.81 12.13 -14.64
N SER A 107 -13.12 11.95 -13.37
CA SER A 107 -14.44 11.58 -12.86
C SER A 107 -15.11 12.76 -12.16
N GLU A 108 -16.36 12.61 -11.75
CA GLU A 108 -17.07 13.57 -10.90
C GLU A 108 -16.41 13.73 -9.51
N PHE A 109 -15.67 12.73 -9.04
CA PHE A 109 -14.95 12.77 -7.76
C PHE A 109 -13.55 13.37 -7.86
N GLY A 110 -13.04 13.58 -9.07
CA GLY A 110 -11.70 14.10 -9.32
C GLY A 110 -10.89 13.26 -10.30
N LEU A 111 -9.61 13.56 -10.38
CA LEU A 111 -8.67 12.92 -11.30
C LEU A 111 -8.14 11.59 -10.71
N TRP A 112 -8.21 10.55 -11.51
CA TRP A 112 -7.51 9.29 -11.32
C TRP A 112 -6.27 9.26 -12.19
N LYS A 113 -5.14 8.87 -11.64
CA LYS A 113 -3.93 8.57 -12.39
C LYS A 113 -3.29 7.32 -11.80
N VAL A 114 -3.42 6.21 -12.52
CA VAL A 114 -3.04 4.88 -12.03
C VAL A 114 -2.16 4.19 -13.05
N ALA A 115 -1.12 3.52 -12.56
CA ALA A 115 -0.21 2.73 -13.38
C ALA A 115 0.14 1.44 -12.63
N ILE A 116 -0.36 0.31 -13.14
CA ILE A 116 -0.06 -1.02 -12.61
C ILE A 116 0.59 -1.85 -13.72
N PHE A 117 1.72 -2.45 -13.39
CA PHE A 117 2.54 -3.24 -14.30
C PHE A 117 2.59 -4.69 -13.83
N SER A 118 2.53 -5.62 -14.77
CA SER A 118 2.77 -7.04 -14.52
C SER A 118 3.36 -7.67 -15.77
N GLN A 119 4.28 -8.61 -15.58
CA GLN A 119 4.84 -9.39 -16.69
C GLN A 119 3.85 -10.46 -17.17
N ASP A 120 3.03 -10.96 -16.27
CA ASP A 120 2.08 -12.04 -16.54
C ASP A 120 0.64 -11.51 -16.59
N SER A 121 -0.16 -12.12 -17.45
CA SER A 121 -1.61 -11.94 -17.45
C SER A 121 -2.24 -13.00 -16.55
N PHE A 122 -2.95 -12.58 -15.54
CA PHE A 122 -3.63 -13.47 -14.59
C PHE A 122 -5.01 -12.95 -14.20
N ASN A 123 -5.82 -13.83 -13.65
CA ASN A 123 -7.10 -13.47 -13.05
C ASN A 123 -6.97 -13.57 -11.54
N ALA A 124 -7.14 -12.46 -10.87
CA ALA A 124 -7.10 -12.39 -9.40
C ALA A 124 -7.83 -11.13 -8.91
N ALA A 125 -8.15 -11.12 -7.63
CA ALA A 125 -8.71 -9.97 -6.94
C ALA A 125 -7.99 -9.73 -5.61
N TYR A 126 -7.75 -8.47 -5.30
CA TYR A 126 -7.09 -8.03 -4.08
C TYR A 126 -7.82 -6.83 -3.49
N ASN A 127 -7.67 -6.63 -2.19
CA ASN A 127 -8.05 -5.39 -1.54
C ASN A 127 -6.93 -4.37 -1.71
N ILE A 128 -7.26 -3.15 -2.12
CA ILE A 128 -6.31 -2.04 -2.20
C ILE A 128 -6.89 -0.81 -1.51
N ARG A 129 -6.06 -0.11 -0.75
CA ARG A 129 -6.43 1.12 -0.05
C ARG A 129 -5.33 2.17 -0.20
N LYS A 130 -5.72 3.38 -0.52
CA LYS A 130 -4.88 4.56 -0.40
C LYS A 130 -5.24 5.26 0.90
N GLN A 131 -4.35 5.22 1.88
CA GLN A 131 -4.56 5.91 3.15
C GLN A 131 -4.39 7.43 2.95
N SER A 132 -5.23 8.22 3.60
CA SER A 132 -4.95 9.64 3.77
C SER A 132 -3.66 9.82 4.59
N LEU A 133 -2.99 10.95 4.43
CA LEU A 133 -1.76 11.22 5.17
C LEU A 133 -1.94 11.07 6.70
N PRO A 134 -3.01 11.60 7.33
CA PRO A 134 -3.25 11.38 8.76
C PRO A 134 -3.41 9.90 9.13
N ALA A 135 -4.13 9.11 8.32
CA ALA A 135 -4.34 7.69 8.57
C ALA A 135 -3.03 6.90 8.43
N ALA A 136 -2.25 7.17 7.37
CA ALA A 136 -0.95 6.55 7.17
C ALA A 136 0.04 6.89 8.29
N MET A 137 0.08 8.14 8.74
CA MET A 137 0.90 8.57 9.88
C MET A 137 0.48 7.87 11.17
N LYS A 138 -0.81 7.74 11.42
CA LYS A 138 -1.33 7.04 12.59
C LYS A 138 -0.92 5.57 12.59
N SER A 139 -1.07 4.88 11.46
CA SER A 139 -0.66 3.48 11.29
C SER A 139 0.84 3.30 11.50
N LEU A 140 1.65 4.18 10.92
CA LEU A 140 3.10 4.14 11.03
C LEU A 140 3.55 4.40 12.48
N THR A 141 3.00 5.41 13.14
CA THR A 141 3.35 5.78 14.53
C THR A 141 2.96 4.69 15.52
N ALA A 142 1.83 4.00 15.31
CA ALA A 142 1.39 2.91 16.18
C ALA A 142 2.39 1.74 16.20
N ASN A 143 3.12 1.54 15.10
CA ASN A 143 4.08 0.44 14.93
C ASN A 143 5.56 0.89 15.05
N TYR A 144 5.78 2.15 15.36
CA TYR A 144 7.11 2.76 15.37
C TYR A 144 7.49 3.21 16.78
N SER A 145 8.68 2.79 17.26
CA SER A 145 9.25 3.29 18.49
C SER A 145 10.70 3.71 18.30
N VAL A 146 11.09 4.77 19.01
CA VAL A 146 12.47 5.25 19.08
C VAL A 146 12.94 5.15 20.51
N ALA A 147 14.03 4.45 20.72
CA ALA A 147 14.65 4.30 22.04
C ALA A 147 16.11 4.73 21.99
N GLU A 148 16.54 5.47 23.00
CA GLU A 148 17.95 5.78 23.20
C GLU A 148 18.68 4.55 23.72
N LYS A 149 19.68 4.09 22.99
CA LYS A 149 20.54 2.97 23.40
C LYS A 149 21.83 3.49 24.04
N GLY A 150 21.81 3.50 25.31
CA GLY A 150 22.98 3.90 26.11
C GLY A 150 23.00 5.38 26.51
N LYS A 151 23.21 5.66 27.78
CA LYS A 151 23.16 7.01 28.36
C LYS A 151 24.31 7.94 27.97
N LEU A 152 25.33 7.43 27.27
CA LEU A 152 26.56 8.18 27.01
C LEU A 152 26.95 8.26 25.52
N THR A 153 26.27 7.57 24.63
CA THR A 153 26.68 7.48 23.21
C THR A 153 25.77 8.22 22.24
N GLY A 154 24.60 8.69 22.66
CA GLY A 154 23.63 9.33 21.80
C GLY A 154 23.11 8.44 20.65
N VAL A 155 23.31 7.15 20.74
CA VAL A 155 22.85 6.20 19.72
C VAL A 155 21.36 5.94 19.89
N LEU A 156 20.60 6.24 18.85
CA LEU A 156 19.17 5.93 18.78
C LEU A 156 18.95 4.54 18.20
N GLY A 157 18.16 3.75 18.89
CA GLY A 157 17.63 2.51 18.34
C GLY A 157 16.23 2.73 17.80
N LEU A 158 16.00 2.29 16.57
CA LEU A 158 14.69 2.30 15.96
C LEU A 158 14.09 0.90 16.04
N ASN A 159 12.83 0.81 16.48
CA ASN A 159 12.10 -0.43 16.52
C ASN A 159 10.72 -0.23 15.89
N TYR A 160 10.43 -1.00 14.86
CA TYR A 160 9.16 -1.02 14.17
C TYR A 160 8.56 -2.43 14.30
N GLN A 161 7.31 -2.51 14.74
CA GLN A 161 6.55 -3.76 14.83
C GLN A 161 5.46 -3.78 13.76
N GLY A 162 5.54 -4.74 12.89
CA GLY A 162 4.56 -4.93 11.82
C GLY A 162 4.61 -6.35 11.28
N SER A 163 3.60 -6.72 10.55
CA SER A 163 3.50 -8.04 9.90
C SER A 163 4.25 -8.13 8.58
N ASP A 164 4.61 -7.00 8.00
CA ASP A 164 5.30 -6.90 6.71
C ASP A 164 6.78 -6.54 6.92
N LYS A 165 7.65 -7.53 6.72
CA LYS A 165 9.11 -7.38 6.90
C LYS A 165 9.73 -6.39 5.92
N GLN A 166 9.23 -6.35 4.68
CA GLN A 166 9.74 -5.43 3.66
C GLN A 166 9.39 -3.99 4.02
N HIS A 167 8.17 -3.77 4.47
CA HIS A 167 7.74 -2.46 4.96
C HIS A 167 8.59 -2.00 6.17
N ILE A 168 8.86 -2.90 7.11
CA ILE A 168 9.72 -2.62 8.27
C ILE A 168 11.11 -2.19 7.83
N THR A 169 11.69 -2.87 6.87
CA THR A 169 13.03 -2.55 6.34
C THR A 169 13.08 -1.17 5.68
N GLN A 170 12.04 -0.79 4.94
CA GLN A 170 11.96 0.50 4.28
C GLN A 170 11.79 1.67 5.26
N VAL A 171 11.16 1.45 6.40
CA VAL A 171 10.94 2.48 7.43
C VAL A 171 12.19 2.69 8.30
N LEU A 172 12.92 1.66 8.59
CA LEU A 172 14.15 1.71 9.40
C LEU A 172 15.37 2.13 8.59
#